data_001ec8bcb282338f9e1cbd26836dd047
#
_entry.id   001ec8bcb282338f9e1cbd26836dd047
#
_cell.length_a   1.000
_cell.length_b   1.000
_cell.length_c   1.000
_cell.angle_alpha   90.00
_cell.angle_beta   90.00
_cell.angle_gamma   90.00
#
_symmetry.space_group_name_H-M   'P 1'
#
loop_
_entity.id
_entity.type
_entity.pdbx_description
1 polymer ?
#
loop_
_entity_poly.entity_id
_entity_poly.type
_entity_poly.pdbx_seq_one_letter_code
_entity_poly.pdbx_strand_id
1 'polypeptide(L)'
;MSDPLSQHVSACLADRYAIERELGRGGMATVYLATDLRHHRSVALKVLRPELAAVLGTQRFLREISVAAVLTHPHIVPLHDSGAAADVLFYVMPFIEGESLRQRLIRDGALPPAEATRIGREVAEA
;
A
#
# COMPACT_ATOMS: atom_id res chain seq x y z
N MET A 1 16.63 9.44 8.56
CA MET A 1 15.99 9.67 9.86
C MET A 1 14.50 9.40 9.73
N SER A 2 13.96 8.64 10.66
CA SER A 2 12.54 8.30 10.64
C SER A 2 11.71 9.46 11.17
N ASP A 3 10.59 9.74 10.53
CA ASP A 3 9.64 10.72 11.04
C ASP A 3 8.80 10.12 12.18
N PRO A 4 8.03 10.94 12.93
CA PRO A 4 7.25 10.44 14.06
C PRO A 4 6.24 9.37 13.68
N LEU A 5 5.61 9.47 12.51
CA LEU A 5 4.65 8.45 12.05
C LEU A 5 5.35 7.13 11.80
N SER A 6 6.49 7.15 11.12
CA SER A 6 7.27 5.94 10.84
C SER A 6 7.70 5.25 12.13
N GLN A 7 8.15 6.02 13.12
CA GLN A 7 8.54 5.48 14.42
C GLN A 7 7.36 4.86 15.16
N HIS A 8 6.21 5.50 15.12
CA HIS A 8 5.00 5.00 15.75
C HIS A 8 4.51 3.72 15.11
N VAL A 9 4.47 3.67 13.78
CA VAL A 9 4.08 2.48 13.01
C VAL A 9 5.05 1.33 13.30
N SER A 10 6.35 1.59 13.30
CA SER A 10 7.36 0.58 13.60
C SER A 10 7.14 -0.03 14.98
N ALA A 11 6.85 0.80 15.98
CA ALA A 11 6.60 0.33 17.34
C ALA A 11 5.34 -0.53 17.44
N CYS A 12 4.26 -0.10 16.78
CA CYS A 12 2.98 -0.81 16.82
C CYS A 12 3.01 -2.16 16.10
N LEU A 13 3.85 -2.31 15.09
CA LEU A 13 3.88 -3.49 14.23
C LEU A 13 5.17 -4.31 14.37
N ALA A 14 5.99 -4.04 15.37
CA ALA A 14 7.33 -4.60 15.52
C ALA A 14 7.36 -6.13 15.59
N ASP A 15 6.30 -6.78 16.05
CA ASP A 15 6.21 -8.23 16.16
C ASP A 15 5.86 -8.92 14.84
N ARG A 16 5.38 -8.17 13.85
CA ARG A 16 4.93 -8.73 12.57
C ARG A 16 5.67 -8.19 11.37
N TYR A 17 6.00 -6.91 11.37
CA TYR A 17 6.59 -6.22 10.21
C TYR A 17 7.75 -5.34 10.65
N ALA A 18 8.86 -5.47 9.96
CA ALA A 18 10.01 -4.58 10.14
C ALA A 18 9.99 -3.52 9.04
N ILE A 19 9.76 -2.28 9.42
CA ILE A 19 9.71 -1.16 8.47
C ILE A 19 11.14 -0.85 8.00
N GLU A 20 11.36 -0.85 6.69
CA GLU A 20 12.67 -0.55 6.13
C GLU A 20 12.80 0.90 5.66
N ARG A 21 11.86 1.36 4.83
CA ARG A 21 11.87 2.74 4.32
C ARG A 21 10.50 3.13 3.77
N GLU A 22 10.30 4.43 3.60
CA GLU A 22 9.09 4.95 2.96
C GLU A 22 9.21 4.78 1.44
N LEU A 23 8.15 4.28 0.82
CA LEU A 23 8.05 4.15 -0.64
C LEU A 23 7.31 5.31 -1.26
N GLY A 24 6.32 5.85 -0.57
CA GLY A 24 5.53 6.94 -1.09
C GLY A 24 4.59 7.51 -0.04
N ARG A 25 4.13 8.72 -0.31
CA ARG A 25 3.23 9.43 0.60
C ARG A 25 2.18 10.18 -0.20
N GLY A 26 0.92 9.94 0.11
CA GLY A 26 -0.19 10.63 -0.49
C GLY A 26 -1.01 11.41 0.53
N GLY A 27 -2.14 11.96 0.10
CA GLY A 27 -3.05 12.69 0.98
C GLY A 27 -3.77 11.79 1.98
N MET A 28 -3.94 10.50 1.67
CA MET A 28 -4.73 9.56 2.47
C MET A 28 -3.88 8.57 3.25
N ALA A 29 -2.72 8.21 2.75
CA ALA A 29 -1.91 7.15 3.32
C ALA A 29 -0.43 7.32 3.02
N THR A 30 0.39 6.63 3.81
CA THR A 30 1.83 6.51 3.55
C THR A 30 2.13 5.03 3.31
N VAL A 31 2.96 4.74 2.31
CA VAL A 31 3.35 3.37 1.96
C VAL A 31 4.80 3.15 2.35
N TYR A 32 5.05 2.06 3.06
CA TYR A 32 6.39 1.66 3.49
C TYR A 32 6.79 0.34 2.86
N LEU A 33 8.08 0.21 2.56
CA LEU A 33 8.68 -1.10 2.34
C LEU A 33 8.93 -1.73 3.70
N ALA A 34 8.46 -2.94 3.88
CA ALA A 34 8.62 -3.66 5.13
C ALA A 34 8.95 -5.12 4.87
N THR A 35 9.51 -5.79 5.88
CA THR A 35 9.70 -7.24 5.85
C THR A 35 8.61 -7.88 6.71
N ASP A 36 7.88 -8.80 6.11
CA ASP A 36 6.95 -9.68 6.83
C ASP A 36 7.78 -10.68 7.61
N LEU A 37 7.83 -10.54 8.93
CA LEU A 37 8.68 -11.37 9.80
C LEU A 37 8.18 -12.80 9.92
N ARG A 38 6.89 -13.03 9.70
CA ARG A 38 6.30 -14.36 9.75
C ARG A 38 6.60 -15.18 8.49
N HIS A 39 6.55 -14.55 7.33
CA HIS A 39 6.70 -15.22 6.04
C HIS A 39 8.03 -14.92 5.34
N HIS A 40 8.88 -14.10 5.95
CA HIS A 40 10.23 -13.77 5.45
C HIS A 40 10.20 -13.24 4.01
N ARG A 41 9.36 -12.23 3.76
CA ARG A 41 9.23 -11.63 2.43
C ARG A 41 9.05 -10.12 2.52
N SER A 42 9.44 -9.44 1.45
CA SER A 42 9.21 -8.01 1.31
C SER A 42 7.76 -7.72 0.97
N VAL A 43 7.18 -6.73 1.62
CA VAL A 43 5.80 -6.31 1.40
C VAL A 43 5.72 -4.79 1.32
N ALA A 44 4.65 -4.29 0.72
CA ALA A 44 4.27 -2.90 0.79
C ALA A 44 3.21 -2.74 1.87
N LEU A 45 3.51 -1.94 2.88
CA LEU A 45 2.63 -1.69 4.01
C LEU A 45 2.02 -0.31 3.85
N LYS A 46 0.72 -0.25 3.60
CA LYS A 46 0.02 1.03 3.44
C LYS A 46 -0.70 1.38 4.74
N VAL A 47 -0.33 2.52 5.29
CA VAL A 47 -0.82 3.00 6.59
C VAL A 47 -1.68 4.23 6.35
N LEU A 48 -2.92 4.23 6.84
CA LEU A 48 -3.77 5.40 6.75
C LEU A 48 -3.21 6.51 7.63
N ARG A 49 -3.36 7.75 7.18
CA ARG A 49 -2.98 8.90 8.00
C ARG A 49 -3.85 8.92 9.26
N PRO A 50 -3.27 9.26 10.41
CA PRO A 50 -4.00 9.25 11.69
C PRO A 50 -5.30 10.06 11.66
N GLU A 51 -5.34 11.18 10.95
CA GLU A 51 -6.53 12.02 10.83
C GLU A 51 -7.66 11.27 10.15
N LEU A 52 -7.35 10.53 9.09
CA LEU A 52 -8.34 9.72 8.36
C LEU A 52 -8.75 8.48 9.14
N ALA A 53 -7.81 7.85 9.82
CA ALA A 53 -8.11 6.70 10.68
C ALA A 53 -9.10 7.08 11.78
N ALA A 54 -8.95 8.25 12.37
CA ALA A 54 -9.85 8.74 13.41
C ALA A 54 -11.26 8.99 12.87
N VAL A 55 -11.38 9.54 11.67
CA VAL A 55 -12.67 9.83 11.03
C VAL A 55 -13.36 8.55 10.55
N LEU A 56 -12.61 7.67 9.90
CA LEU A 56 -13.15 6.43 9.32
C LEU A 56 -13.59 5.44 10.40
N GLY A 57 -12.78 5.27 11.44
CA GLY A 57 -13.01 4.30 12.49
C GLY A 57 -12.55 2.90 12.13
N THR A 58 -12.10 2.18 13.14
CA THR A 58 -11.48 0.86 12.98
C THR A 58 -12.45 -0.17 12.40
N GLN A 59 -13.67 -0.24 12.90
CA GLN A 59 -14.63 -1.26 12.46
C GLN A 59 -15.04 -1.07 11.00
N ARG A 60 -15.25 0.18 10.59
CA ARG A 60 -15.60 0.48 9.22
C ARG A 60 -14.45 0.16 8.26
N PHE A 61 -13.22 0.50 8.66
CA PHE A 61 -12.03 0.18 7.89
C PHE A 61 -11.91 -1.32 7.66
N LEU A 62 -11.99 -2.12 8.72
CA LEU A 62 -11.85 -3.57 8.63
C LEU A 62 -12.96 -4.20 7.80
N ARG A 63 -14.17 -3.66 7.88
CA ARG A 63 -15.29 -4.14 7.08
C ARG A 63 -15.08 -3.89 5.59
N GLU A 64 -14.67 -2.68 5.22
CA GLU A 64 -14.45 -2.32 3.82
C GLU A 64 -13.26 -3.05 3.23
N ILE A 65 -12.21 -3.24 4.01
CA ILE A 65 -11.03 -4.00 3.59
C ILE A 65 -11.36 -5.48 3.37
N SER A 66 -12.21 -6.09 4.18
CA SER A 66 -12.56 -7.49 3.98
C SER A 66 -13.33 -7.70 2.67
N VAL A 67 -14.09 -6.72 2.21
CA VAL A 67 -14.68 -6.77 0.86
C VAL A 67 -13.60 -6.71 -0.22
N ALA A 68 -12.64 -5.80 -0.07
CA ALA A 68 -11.53 -5.68 -1.03
C ALA A 68 -10.65 -6.91 -1.06
N ALA A 69 -10.49 -7.61 0.06
CA ALA A 69 -9.61 -8.76 0.18
C ALA A 69 -10.03 -9.96 -0.67
N VAL A 70 -11.30 -10.03 -1.08
CA VAL A 70 -11.78 -11.12 -1.94
C VAL A 70 -11.61 -10.83 -3.43
N LEU A 71 -11.20 -9.62 -3.80
CA LEU A 71 -10.98 -9.27 -5.19
C LEU A 71 -9.73 -9.96 -5.72
N THR A 72 -9.90 -10.68 -6.82
CA THR A 72 -8.80 -11.37 -7.50
C THR A 72 -8.84 -11.01 -8.98
N HIS A 73 -7.78 -10.37 -9.47
CA HIS A 73 -7.67 -9.99 -10.87
C HIS A 73 -6.20 -9.85 -11.24
N PRO A 74 -5.78 -10.27 -12.45
CA PRO A 74 -4.37 -10.20 -12.85
C PRO A 74 -3.81 -8.78 -12.92
N HIS A 75 -4.66 -7.76 -13.04
CA HIS A 75 -4.23 -6.37 -13.11
C HIS A 75 -4.53 -5.57 -11.84
N ILE A 76 -4.85 -6.24 -10.76
CA ILE A 76 -5.05 -5.62 -9.44
C ILE A 76 -4.08 -6.26 -8.45
N VAL A 77 -3.32 -5.42 -7.73
CA VAL A 77 -2.41 -5.90 -6.69
C VAL A 77 -3.25 -6.50 -5.56
N PRO A 78 -3.01 -7.76 -5.20
CA PRO A 78 -3.81 -8.42 -4.16
C PRO A 78 -3.54 -7.84 -2.77
N LEU A 79 -4.50 -8.06 -1.87
CA LEU A 79 -4.36 -7.72 -0.47
C LEU A 79 -3.91 -8.98 0.29
N HIS A 80 -2.76 -8.90 0.97
CA HIS A 80 -2.24 -10.02 1.75
C HIS A 80 -2.79 -10.04 3.17
N ASP A 81 -2.96 -8.87 3.76
CA ASP A 81 -3.38 -8.75 5.15
C ASP A 81 -3.86 -7.33 5.43
N SER A 82 -4.58 -7.16 6.52
CA SER A 82 -5.01 -5.87 7.01
C SER A 82 -5.20 -5.94 8.52
N GLY A 83 -5.22 -4.80 9.16
CA GLY A 83 -5.45 -4.80 10.59
C GLY A 83 -5.44 -3.42 11.22
N ALA A 84 -5.59 -3.46 12.53
CA ALA A 84 -5.50 -2.30 13.38
C ALA A 84 -4.57 -2.64 14.53
N ALA A 85 -3.53 -1.84 14.73
CA ALA A 85 -2.61 -1.98 15.85
C ALA A 85 -2.59 -0.64 16.57
N ALA A 86 -3.14 -0.60 17.78
CA ALA A 86 -3.41 0.64 18.51
C ALA A 86 -4.27 1.56 17.63
N ASP A 87 -3.79 2.76 17.30
CA ASP A 87 -4.50 3.71 16.44
C ASP A 87 -4.07 3.63 14.96
N VAL A 88 -3.24 2.64 14.62
CA VAL A 88 -2.73 2.47 13.26
C VAL A 88 -3.64 1.53 12.48
N LEU A 89 -4.22 2.03 11.39
CA LEU A 89 -4.97 1.22 10.44
C LEU A 89 -4.09 0.99 9.21
N PHE A 90 -3.95 -0.26 8.81
CA PHE A 90 -3.01 -0.61 7.75
C PHE A 90 -3.51 -1.77 6.90
N TYR A 91 -2.96 -1.88 5.69
CA TYR A 91 -3.08 -3.09 4.89
C TYR A 91 -1.76 -3.39 4.18
N VAL A 92 -1.60 -4.67 3.84
CA VAL A 92 -0.35 -5.25 3.36
C VAL A 92 -0.57 -5.81 1.97
N MET A 93 0.33 -5.48 1.06
CA MET A 93 0.31 -5.92 -0.33
C MET A 93 1.68 -6.47 -0.70
N PRO A 94 1.81 -7.26 -1.77
CA PRO A 94 3.13 -7.60 -2.28
C PRO A 94 3.90 -6.33 -2.65
N PHE A 95 5.20 -6.35 -2.41
CA PHE A 95 6.06 -5.29 -2.91
C PHE A 95 6.31 -5.53 -4.40
N ILE A 96 5.92 -4.57 -5.21
CA ILE A 96 6.13 -4.62 -6.67
C ILE A 96 7.36 -3.77 -6.98
N GLU A 97 8.42 -4.40 -7.44
CA GLU A 97 9.61 -3.70 -7.89
C GLU A 97 9.33 -2.96 -9.19
N GLY A 98 9.99 -1.83 -9.37
CA GLY A 98 9.81 -1.01 -10.55
C GLY A 98 9.30 0.37 -10.20
N GLU A 99 8.51 0.93 -11.08
CA GLU A 99 8.01 2.28 -10.94
C GLU A 99 6.51 2.37 -11.24
N SER A 100 5.86 3.42 -10.72
CA SER A 100 4.48 3.70 -11.06
C SER A 100 4.39 4.28 -12.47
N LEU A 101 3.19 4.23 -13.04
CA LEU A 101 2.92 4.88 -14.32
C LEU A 101 3.22 6.39 -14.25
N ARG A 102 2.87 7.02 -13.13
CA ARG A 102 3.15 8.45 -12.93
C ARG A 102 4.65 8.74 -12.99
N GLN A 103 5.47 7.95 -12.31
CA GLN A 103 6.92 8.10 -12.33
C GLN A 103 7.48 7.94 -13.74
N ARG A 104 6.97 6.97 -14.48
CA ARG A 104 7.38 6.75 -15.87
C ARG A 104 7.01 7.92 -16.77
N LEU A 105 5.81 8.47 -16.63
CA LEU A 105 5.37 9.62 -17.42
C LEU A 105 6.21 10.87 -17.13
N ILE A 106 6.61 11.05 -15.87
CA ILE A 106 7.49 12.16 -15.49
C ILE A 106 8.88 11.98 -16.12
N ARG A 107 9.41 10.76 -16.10
CA ARG A 107 10.75 10.48 -16.64
C ARG A 107 10.81 10.53 -18.17
N ASP A 108 9.87 9.88 -18.84
CA ASP A 108 9.93 9.64 -20.29
C ASP A 108 8.95 10.48 -21.11
N GLY A 109 8.03 11.18 -20.45
CA GLY A 109 6.96 11.90 -21.13
C GLY A 109 5.86 10.97 -21.61
N ALA A 110 5.22 11.30 -22.73
CA ALA A 110 4.10 10.54 -23.25
C ALA A 110 4.51 9.11 -23.63
N LEU A 111 3.63 8.16 -23.33
CA LEU A 111 3.84 6.76 -23.73
C LEU A 111 3.64 6.57 -25.24
N PRO A 112 4.33 5.60 -25.87
CA PRO A 112 3.98 5.18 -27.22
C PRO A 112 2.50 4.75 -27.29
N PRO A 113 1.78 5.08 -28.39
CA PRO A 113 0.34 4.78 -28.46
C PRO A 113 -0.03 3.33 -28.22
N ALA A 114 0.76 2.37 -28.70
CA ALA A 114 0.49 0.96 -28.48
C ALA A 114 0.56 0.59 -27.01
N GLU A 115 1.52 1.13 -26.29
CA GLU A 115 1.69 0.87 -24.85
C GLU A 115 0.60 1.56 -24.02
N ALA A 116 0.25 2.79 -24.37
CA ALA A 116 -0.85 3.50 -23.72
C ALA A 116 -2.16 2.73 -23.86
N THR A 117 -2.42 2.20 -25.04
CA THR A 117 -3.62 1.38 -25.31
C THR A 117 -3.61 0.10 -24.48
N ARG A 118 -2.47 -0.58 -24.41
CA ARG A 118 -2.34 -1.80 -23.61
C ARG A 118 -2.61 -1.55 -22.13
N ILE A 119 -2.00 -0.53 -21.57
CA ILE A 119 -2.19 -0.18 -20.16
C ILE A 119 -3.65 0.22 -19.91
N GLY A 120 -4.24 1.04 -20.79
CA GLY A 120 -5.63 1.45 -20.66
C GLY A 120 -6.58 0.26 -20.69
N ARG A 121 -6.31 -0.73 -21.54
CA ARG A 121 -7.11 -1.96 -21.59
C ARG A 121 -6.99 -2.76 -20.30
N GLU A 122 -5.78 -2.94 -19.79
CA GLU A 122 -5.56 -3.67 -18.53
C GLU A 122 -6.27 -3.01 -17.35
N VAL A 123 -6.23 -1.68 -17.27
CA VAL A 123 -6.96 -0.93 -16.24
C VAL A 123 -8.46 -1.10 -16.39
N ALA A 124 -8.97 -1.06 -17.62
CA ALA A 124 -10.41 -1.18 -17.88
C ALA A 124 -10.94 -2.58 -17.57
N GLU A 125 -10.11 -3.62 -17.74
CA GLU A 125 -10.47 -5.00 -17.41
C GLU A 125 -10.51 -5.28 -15.92
N ALA A 126 -9.84 -4.43 -15.13
CA ALA A 126 -9.73 -4.63 -13.70
C ALA A 126 -11.02 -4.32 -12.91
#